data_763436056af7d8d52941faa7229781a0
#
_entry.id   763436056af7d8d52941faa7229781a0
#
_cell.length_a   1.000
_cell.length_b   1.000
_cell.length_c   1.000
_cell.angle_alpha   90.00
_cell.angle_beta   90.00
_cell.angle_gamma   90.00
#
_symmetry.space_group_name_H-M   'P 1'
#
loop_
_entity.id
_entity.type
_entity.pdbx_description
1 polymer ?
#
loop_
_entity_poly.entity_id
_entity_poly.type
_entity_poly.pdbx_seq_one_letter_code
_entity_poly.pdbx_strand_id
1 'polypeptide(L)'
;MDATLEQFINYIDNSARDKLENDDGVPEEADVADTYSQFYTAFAGIFPVSKQCDKDDIVRRLVEKYCSELTIKKKLGFEFKDEDSHPWLSEAEDSIEWFYWNRYRRYLVRDKKWAPAAVKSIDRDSRNILDLMANPLECGSFTRRGLVVASVQSGKTANYIGLISRAADAGYRIIIVMAGVHNVLRNQTQARLEDGFTGFNIENSTVEPVGVGKGSQARRPIACTSREADFSTERAKALRCIQPTQTNEPFLFVVKKNSKSLQQVIEWLDASNSQDQPLLLIDDEADNASINGKYKLEKRENEPTKINGQIRNLLNLFNKACYVGYTATPFANVLIDPSVDSDEYGKDLFPSNFIYTLEESSDYFGAKKVFGDYDEPTHKHLRFIDDADDVLPAKHKSSFEPFMLPLSLKAAIRTFVLATTIKTLRFGTNFHSTMMVNVSPYTL
;
A
#
# COMPACT_ATOMS: atom_id res chain seq x y z
N MET A 1 -28.52 -23.20 18.93
CA MET A 1 -29.40 -22.03 18.70
C MET A 1 -30.43 -22.46 17.66
N ASP A 2 -31.70 -22.13 17.85
CA ASP A 2 -32.75 -22.53 16.91
C ASP A 2 -32.46 -21.85 15.56
N ALA A 3 -32.51 -22.54 14.43
CA ALA A 3 -32.16 -22.02 13.10
C ALA A 3 -32.96 -20.73 12.74
N THR A 4 -34.16 -20.60 13.26
CA THR A 4 -35.01 -19.40 13.11
C THR A 4 -34.54 -18.20 13.93
N LEU A 5 -33.94 -18.41 15.10
CA LEU A 5 -33.36 -17.34 15.92
C LEU A 5 -32.07 -16.82 15.29
N GLU A 6 -31.23 -17.69 14.78
CA GLU A 6 -30.01 -17.31 14.11
C GLU A 6 -30.28 -16.52 12.82
N GLN A 7 -31.29 -16.90 12.05
CA GLN A 7 -31.73 -16.12 10.89
C GLN A 7 -32.24 -14.73 11.29
N PHE A 8 -33.04 -14.62 12.35
CA PHE A 8 -33.55 -13.33 12.83
C PHE A 8 -32.38 -12.40 13.25
N ILE A 9 -31.42 -12.91 14.03
CA ILE A 9 -30.24 -12.15 14.45
C ILE A 9 -29.41 -11.70 13.23
N ASN A 10 -29.20 -12.56 12.26
CA ASN A 10 -28.43 -12.24 11.06
C ASN A 10 -29.12 -11.18 10.18
N TYR A 11 -30.45 -11.18 10.08
CA TYR A 11 -31.15 -10.12 9.36
C TYR A 11 -31.00 -8.75 10.04
N ILE A 12 -31.07 -8.70 11.37
CA ILE A 12 -30.85 -7.47 12.12
C ILE A 12 -29.40 -6.99 11.93
N ASP A 13 -28.42 -7.89 12.13
CA ASP A 13 -27.00 -7.54 12.06
C ASP A 13 -26.63 -7.01 10.65
N ASN A 14 -27.01 -7.71 9.60
CA ASN A 14 -26.70 -7.30 8.23
C ASN A 14 -27.36 -5.96 7.85
N SER A 15 -28.64 -5.76 8.20
CA SER A 15 -29.35 -4.53 7.85
C SER A 15 -28.86 -3.32 8.64
N ALA A 16 -28.53 -3.50 9.92
CA ALA A 16 -27.97 -2.43 10.75
C ALA A 16 -26.57 -2.04 10.26
N ARG A 17 -25.72 -3.04 9.93
CA ARG A 17 -24.39 -2.81 9.37
C ARG A 17 -24.44 -2.07 8.04
N ASP A 18 -25.30 -2.49 7.13
CA ASP A 18 -25.45 -1.85 5.81
C ASP A 18 -25.83 -0.37 5.95
N LYS A 19 -26.70 -0.03 6.91
CA LYS A 19 -27.03 1.37 7.22
C LYS A 19 -25.85 2.11 7.84
N LEU A 20 -25.22 1.56 8.89
CA LEU A 20 -24.13 2.20 9.62
C LEU A 20 -22.84 2.36 8.77
N GLU A 21 -22.60 1.46 7.82
CA GLU A 21 -21.46 1.51 6.91
C GLU A 21 -21.68 2.42 5.69
N ASN A 22 -22.95 2.82 5.42
CA ASN A 22 -23.29 3.75 4.35
C ASN A 22 -23.42 5.21 4.82
N ASP A 23 -23.45 5.47 6.14
CA ASP A 23 -23.41 6.82 6.69
C ASP A 23 -21.98 7.38 6.69
N ASP A 24 -21.83 8.65 6.30
CA ASP A 24 -20.54 9.34 6.23
C ASP A 24 -20.06 9.74 7.64
N GLY A 25 -19.52 8.79 8.40
CA GLY A 25 -18.95 9.05 9.73
C GLY A 25 -18.68 7.79 10.52
N VAL A 26 -17.89 7.91 11.60
CA VAL A 26 -17.77 6.85 12.61
C VAL A 26 -18.94 7.02 13.56
N PRO A 27 -19.90 6.09 13.60
CA PRO A 27 -21.06 6.23 14.46
C PRO A 27 -20.66 6.20 15.94
N GLU A 28 -21.28 7.02 16.77
CA GLU A 28 -21.17 6.92 18.21
C GLU A 28 -21.92 5.67 18.71
N GLU A 29 -21.54 5.14 19.89
CA GLU A 29 -22.16 3.94 20.46
C GLU A 29 -23.67 4.09 20.61
N ALA A 30 -24.17 5.30 20.90
CA ALA A 30 -25.59 5.62 20.97
C ALA A 30 -26.28 5.46 19.62
N ASP A 31 -25.69 5.94 18.52
CA ASP A 31 -26.24 5.82 17.17
C ASP A 31 -26.28 4.36 16.70
N VAL A 32 -25.25 3.58 17.10
CA VAL A 32 -25.21 2.13 16.86
C VAL A 32 -26.34 1.43 17.58
N ALA A 33 -26.54 1.75 18.88
CA ALA A 33 -27.62 1.15 19.69
C ALA A 33 -29.02 1.48 19.14
N ASP A 34 -29.24 2.72 18.76
CA ASP A 34 -30.48 3.16 18.15
C ASP A 34 -30.76 2.47 16.81
N THR A 35 -29.74 2.33 15.97
CA THR A 35 -29.87 1.65 14.67
C THR A 35 -30.21 0.17 14.86
N TYR A 36 -29.51 -0.56 15.71
CA TYR A 36 -29.84 -1.97 16.01
C TYR A 36 -31.23 -2.13 16.64
N SER A 37 -31.65 -1.21 17.52
CA SER A 37 -32.99 -1.20 18.12
C SER A 37 -34.08 -0.96 17.09
N GLN A 38 -33.84 -0.08 16.10
CA GLN A 38 -34.79 0.18 14.99
C GLN A 38 -34.98 -1.09 14.13
N PHE A 39 -33.89 -1.73 13.72
CA PHE A 39 -33.95 -2.95 12.91
C PHE A 39 -34.53 -4.14 13.68
N TYR A 40 -34.25 -4.29 14.98
CA TYR A 40 -34.93 -5.28 15.80
C TYR A 40 -36.45 -5.09 15.75
N THR A 41 -36.92 -3.86 15.97
CA THR A 41 -38.33 -3.54 15.98
C THR A 41 -39.00 -3.76 14.61
N ALA A 42 -38.32 -3.41 13.53
CA ALA A 42 -38.77 -3.62 12.16
C ALA A 42 -38.97 -5.11 11.81
N PHE A 43 -37.99 -5.96 12.21
CA PHE A 43 -38.03 -7.39 11.91
C PHE A 43 -38.82 -8.23 12.92
N ALA A 44 -39.06 -7.73 14.13
CA ALA A 44 -39.84 -8.44 15.17
C ALA A 44 -41.27 -8.80 14.74
N GLY A 45 -41.87 -8.02 13.86
CA GLY A 45 -43.18 -8.34 13.28
C GLY A 45 -43.18 -9.46 12.24
N ILE A 46 -42.02 -9.76 11.65
CA ILE A 46 -41.84 -10.77 10.59
C ILE A 46 -41.43 -12.11 11.17
N PHE A 47 -40.65 -12.11 12.25
CA PHE A 47 -40.10 -13.33 12.86
C PHE A 47 -40.83 -13.63 14.20
N PRO A 48 -41.66 -14.65 14.27
CA PRO A 48 -42.41 -15.01 15.51
C PRO A 48 -41.47 -15.33 16.70
N VAL A 49 -40.25 -15.76 16.45
CA VAL A 49 -39.26 -16.06 17.47
C VAL A 49 -38.85 -14.83 18.30
N SER A 50 -39.06 -13.64 17.79
CA SER A 50 -38.80 -12.36 18.49
C SER A 50 -39.57 -12.23 19.81
N LYS A 51 -40.75 -12.83 19.90
CA LYS A 51 -41.60 -12.82 21.11
C LYS A 51 -41.02 -13.61 22.30
N GLN A 52 -40.05 -14.49 22.01
CA GLN A 52 -39.36 -15.32 23.02
C GLN A 52 -38.00 -14.76 23.41
N CYS A 53 -37.58 -13.64 22.80
CA CYS A 53 -36.26 -13.07 22.98
C CYS A 53 -36.34 -11.76 23.76
N ASP A 54 -35.38 -11.53 24.62
CA ASP A 54 -35.19 -10.23 25.25
C ASP A 54 -34.51 -9.29 24.24
N LYS A 55 -35.26 -8.22 23.86
CA LYS A 55 -34.78 -7.22 22.93
C LYS A 55 -33.50 -6.57 23.38
N ASP A 56 -33.44 -6.17 24.65
CA ASP A 56 -32.32 -5.40 25.17
C ASP A 56 -31.05 -6.26 25.25
N ASP A 57 -31.19 -7.56 25.54
CA ASP A 57 -30.05 -8.46 25.54
C ASP A 57 -29.51 -8.73 24.11
N ILE A 58 -30.37 -8.90 23.11
CA ILE A 58 -29.95 -9.10 21.71
C ILE A 58 -29.31 -7.83 21.16
N VAL A 59 -29.95 -6.67 21.33
CA VAL A 59 -29.40 -5.38 20.87
C VAL A 59 -28.06 -5.12 21.52
N ARG A 60 -27.95 -5.27 22.83
CA ARG A 60 -26.70 -5.08 23.56
C ARG A 60 -25.57 -5.96 23.02
N ARG A 61 -25.80 -7.25 22.79
CA ARG A 61 -24.80 -8.17 22.25
C ARG A 61 -24.38 -7.79 20.82
N LEU A 62 -25.31 -7.36 19.99
CA LEU A 62 -25.00 -6.92 18.63
C LEU A 62 -24.23 -5.59 18.63
N VAL A 63 -24.59 -4.67 19.51
CA VAL A 63 -23.84 -3.40 19.71
C VAL A 63 -22.42 -3.69 20.23
N GLU A 64 -22.27 -4.51 21.27
CA GLU A 64 -20.97 -4.91 21.81
C GLU A 64 -20.10 -5.56 20.73
N LYS A 65 -20.67 -6.47 19.93
CA LYS A 65 -20.00 -7.10 18.80
C LYS A 65 -19.54 -6.08 17.77
N TYR A 66 -20.45 -5.21 17.30
CA TYR A 66 -20.15 -4.19 16.30
C TYR A 66 -19.12 -3.17 16.83
N CYS A 67 -19.29 -2.65 18.04
CA CYS A 67 -18.34 -1.72 18.66
C CYS A 67 -16.98 -2.37 18.94
N SER A 68 -16.95 -3.67 19.31
CA SER A 68 -15.67 -4.38 19.46
C SER A 68 -14.95 -4.55 18.12
N GLU A 69 -15.68 -4.84 17.05
CA GLU A 69 -15.13 -4.91 15.69
C GLU A 69 -14.68 -3.52 15.20
N LEU A 70 -15.41 -2.44 15.50
CA LEU A 70 -14.97 -1.06 15.27
C LEU A 70 -13.74 -0.71 16.10
N THR A 71 -13.67 -1.13 17.35
CA THR A 71 -12.52 -0.91 18.23
C THR A 71 -11.32 -1.72 17.76
N ILE A 72 -11.53 -2.91 17.22
CA ILE A 72 -10.48 -3.71 16.55
C ILE A 72 -10.06 -3.04 15.24
N LYS A 73 -11.01 -2.54 14.44
CA LYS A 73 -10.72 -1.73 13.24
C LYS A 73 -9.96 -0.44 13.59
N LYS A 74 -10.34 0.27 14.66
CA LYS A 74 -9.60 1.41 15.21
C LYS A 74 -8.23 1.02 15.78
N LYS A 75 -8.04 -0.17 16.34
CA LYS A 75 -6.75 -0.68 16.82
C LYS A 75 -5.83 -1.13 15.69
N LEU A 76 -6.34 -1.51 14.55
CA LEU A 76 -5.57 -1.87 13.35
C LEU A 76 -5.23 -0.66 12.48
N GLY A 77 -6.02 0.41 12.53
CA GLY A 77 -5.72 1.71 11.94
C GLY A 77 -4.95 2.58 12.93
N PHE A 78 -3.71 2.18 13.27
CA PHE A 78 -2.85 3.02 14.10
C PHE A 78 -2.38 4.19 13.24
N GLU A 79 -2.90 5.38 13.55
CA GLU A 79 -2.41 6.65 13.05
C GLU A 79 -1.54 7.28 14.13
N PHE A 80 -0.24 7.32 13.90
CA PHE A 80 0.66 8.18 14.65
C PHE A 80 0.89 9.43 13.81
N LYS A 81 0.65 10.60 14.42
CA LYS A 81 0.98 11.89 13.82
C LYS A 81 1.72 12.73 14.84
N ASP A 82 2.59 13.61 14.38
CA ASP A 82 3.25 14.58 15.23
C ASP A 82 2.25 15.63 15.75
N GLU A 83 2.60 16.28 16.86
CA GLU A 83 1.76 17.32 17.49
C GLU A 83 1.60 18.55 16.59
N ASP A 84 2.52 18.78 15.66
CA ASP A 84 2.52 19.89 14.70
C ASP A 84 1.74 19.57 13.42
N SER A 85 1.09 18.41 13.36
CA SER A 85 0.28 18.02 12.18
C SER A 85 -1.04 18.78 12.16
N HIS A 86 -1.17 19.70 11.23
CA HIS A 86 -2.42 20.42 10.99
C HIS A 86 -3.13 19.82 9.78
N PRO A 87 -4.35 19.24 9.96
CA PRO A 87 -5.20 18.84 8.85
C PRO A 87 -5.45 20.06 7.94
N TRP A 88 -5.15 19.95 6.67
CA TRP A 88 -5.28 21.05 5.72
C TRP A 88 -6.26 20.76 4.58
N LEU A 89 -6.45 19.46 4.31
CA LEU A 89 -7.18 19.02 3.12
C LEU A 89 -8.65 19.40 3.19
N SER A 90 -9.27 19.33 4.37
CA SER A 90 -10.67 19.70 4.55
C SER A 90 -10.98 21.14 4.19
N GLU A 91 -10.01 22.07 4.35
CA GLU A 91 -10.15 23.47 3.98
C GLU A 91 -9.85 23.72 2.50
N ALA A 92 -8.97 22.90 1.89
CA ALA A 92 -8.52 23.07 0.52
C ALA A 92 -9.31 22.22 -0.49
N GLU A 93 -10.04 21.20 -0.05
CA GLU A 93 -10.62 20.14 -0.89
C GLU A 93 -11.56 20.68 -1.97
N ASP A 94 -12.37 21.68 -1.64
CA ASP A 94 -13.33 22.32 -2.57
C ASP A 94 -12.63 23.14 -3.66
N SER A 95 -11.40 23.59 -3.42
CA SER A 95 -10.60 24.36 -4.36
C SER A 95 -9.76 23.50 -5.32
N ILE A 96 -9.62 22.19 -5.03
CA ILE A 96 -8.81 21.26 -5.80
C ILE A 96 -9.63 20.64 -6.93
N GLU A 97 -9.16 20.76 -8.15
CA GLU A 97 -9.70 20.01 -9.28
C GLU A 97 -9.19 18.58 -9.27
N TRP A 98 -10.01 17.64 -8.81
CA TRP A 98 -9.68 16.21 -8.72
C TRP A 98 -9.67 15.51 -10.08
N PHE A 99 -8.80 15.92 -11.00
CA PHE A 99 -8.72 15.36 -12.35
C PHE A 99 -8.08 13.97 -12.38
N TYR A 100 -6.86 13.84 -11.86
CA TYR A 100 -6.10 12.57 -11.88
C TYR A 100 -6.76 11.52 -10.99
N TRP A 101 -7.23 11.92 -9.80
CA TRP A 101 -7.95 11.02 -8.90
C TRP A 101 -9.24 10.50 -9.53
N ASN A 102 -10.10 11.35 -10.07
CA ASN A 102 -11.36 10.95 -10.68
C ASN A 102 -11.15 10.06 -11.91
N ARG A 103 -10.05 10.28 -12.66
CA ARG A 103 -9.66 9.44 -13.78
C ARG A 103 -9.24 8.05 -13.32
N TYR A 104 -8.40 7.95 -12.26
CA TYR A 104 -7.98 6.69 -11.67
C TYR A 104 -9.14 5.92 -11.04
N ARG A 105 -10.00 6.58 -10.27
CA ARG A 105 -11.20 5.98 -9.68
C ARG A 105 -12.10 5.36 -10.74
N ARG A 106 -12.36 6.07 -11.84
CA ARG A 106 -13.15 5.54 -12.98
C ARG A 106 -12.51 4.30 -13.60
N TYR A 107 -11.21 4.29 -13.75
CA TYR A 107 -10.46 3.14 -14.26
C TYR A 107 -10.59 1.91 -13.35
N LEU A 108 -10.47 2.07 -12.05
CA LEU A 108 -10.67 0.97 -11.11
C LEU A 108 -12.08 0.36 -11.21
N VAL A 109 -13.11 1.20 -11.31
CA VAL A 109 -14.50 0.73 -11.37
C VAL A 109 -14.84 0.12 -12.73
N ARG A 110 -14.52 0.81 -13.85
CA ARG A 110 -15.00 0.44 -15.18
C ARG A 110 -14.12 -0.59 -15.88
N ASP A 111 -12.80 -0.40 -15.81
CA ASP A 111 -11.85 -1.22 -16.57
C ASP A 111 -11.34 -2.40 -15.73
N LYS A 112 -10.99 -2.15 -14.46
CA LYS A 112 -10.55 -3.20 -13.54
C LYS A 112 -11.68 -3.95 -12.86
N LYS A 113 -12.91 -3.41 -12.88
CA LYS A 113 -14.12 -3.99 -12.28
C LYS A 113 -13.93 -4.33 -10.79
N TRP A 114 -13.23 -3.45 -10.08
CA TRP A 114 -13.03 -3.63 -8.65
C TRP A 114 -14.32 -3.43 -7.88
N ALA A 115 -14.49 -4.18 -6.80
CA ALA A 115 -15.63 -4.03 -5.91
C ALA A 115 -15.71 -2.60 -5.35
N PRO A 116 -16.91 -2.01 -5.25
CA PRO A 116 -17.08 -0.64 -4.73
C PRO A 116 -16.41 -0.43 -3.37
N ALA A 117 -16.48 -1.40 -2.46
CA ALA A 117 -15.86 -1.35 -1.15
C ALA A 117 -14.33 -1.19 -1.24
N ALA A 118 -13.66 -1.90 -2.16
CA ALA A 118 -12.22 -1.78 -2.37
C ALA A 118 -11.83 -0.39 -2.91
N VAL A 119 -12.64 0.17 -3.82
CA VAL A 119 -12.41 1.52 -4.35
C VAL A 119 -12.64 2.58 -3.27
N LYS A 120 -13.68 2.42 -2.43
CA LYS A 120 -13.96 3.30 -1.27
C LYS A 120 -12.81 3.26 -0.25
N SER A 121 -12.21 2.09 0.00
CA SER A 121 -11.04 1.99 0.89
C SER A 121 -9.84 2.76 0.34
N ILE A 122 -9.53 2.62 -0.97
CA ILE A 122 -8.46 3.40 -1.60
C ILE A 122 -8.74 4.91 -1.54
N ASP A 123 -9.99 5.30 -1.77
CA ASP A 123 -10.45 6.69 -1.70
C ASP A 123 -10.18 7.28 -0.32
N ARG A 124 -10.68 6.64 0.72
CA ARG A 124 -10.48 7.04 2.11
C ARG A 124 -9.00 7.07 2.50
N ASP A 125 -8.28 5.99 2.25
CA ASP A 125 -6.91 5.85 2.72
C ASP A 125 -5.96 6.81 2.00
N SER A 126 -6.11 6.98 0.67
CA SER A 126 -5.29 7.94 -0.08
C SER A 126 -5.60 9.40 0.30
N ARG A 127 -6.85 9.72 0.66
CA ARG A 127 -7.25 11.02 1.17
C ARG A 127 -6.62 11.29 2.54
N ASN A 128 -6.75 10.34 3.46
CA ASN A 128 -6.18 10.48 4.81
C ASN A 128 -4.67 10.62 4.79
N ILE A 129 -3.98 9.82 3.97
CA ILE A 129 -2.51 9.93 3.84
C ILE A 129 -2.13 11.29 3.24
N LEU A 130 -2.86 11.80 2.25
CA LEU A 130 -2.61 13.12 1.69
C LEU A 130 -2.77 14.24 2.75
N ASP A 131 -3.78 14.13 3.63
CA ASP A 131 -4.01 15.10 4.71
C ASP A 131 -2.89 15.07 5.77
N LEU A 132 -2.24 13.93 5.97
CA LEU A 132 -1.05 13.79 6.83
C LEU A 132 0.25 14.32 6.19
N MET A 133 0.27 14.44 4.86
CA MET A 133 1.34 15.12 4.13
C MET A 133 1.19 16.64 4.29
N ALA A 134 2.20 17.41 3.88
CA ALA A 134 2.08 18.86 3.88
C ALA A 134 1.28 19.38 2.68
N ASN A 135 0.62 20.51 2.87
CA ASN A 135 0.01 21.24 1.76
C ASN A 135 1.11 21.76 0.81
N PRO A 136 1.17 21.29 -0.46
CA PRO A 136 2.24 21.71 -1.39
C PRO A 136 2.18 23.20 -1.75
N LEU A 137 1.02 23.85 -1.59
CA LEU A 137 0.79 25.26 -1.90
C LEU A 137 1.05 26.17 -0.69
N GLU A 138 1.29 25.62 0.49
CA GLU A 138 1.62 26.39 1.68
C GLU A 138 2.92 27.19 1.50
N CYS A 139 2.98 28.38 2.11
CA CYS A 139 4.18 29.22 2.09
C CYS A 139 5.28 28.62 2.98
N GLY A 140 6.54 28.76 2.56
CA GLY A 140 7.69 28.28 3.32
C GLY A 140 8.23 26.95 2.83
N SER A 141 9.12 26.36 3.61
CA SER A 141 9.75 25.06 3.34
C SER A 141 9.27 24.00 4.32
N PHE A 142 9.20 22.77 3.85
CA PHE A 142 8.87 21.61 4.71
C PHE A 142 9.59 20.35 4.22
N THR A 143 9.90 19.48 5.16
CA THR A 143 10.30 18.10 4.87
C THR A 143 9.52 17.18 5.78
N ARG A 144 8.57 16.41 5.23
CA ARG A 144 7.76 15.44 5.99
C ARG A 144 8.14 14.01 5.64
N ARG A 145 8.17 13.16 6.65
CA ARG A 145 8.52 11.75 6.52
C ARG A 145 7.42 10.90 7.15
N GLY A 146 6.77 10.09 6.31
CA GLY A 146 5.73 9.17 6.74
C GLY A 146 6.00 7.73 6.35
N LEU A 147 5.31 6.82 7.02
CA LEU A 147 5.33 5.38 6.75
C LEU A 147 3.90 4.87 6.60
N VAL A 148 3.64 4.16 5.52
CA VAL A 148 2.39 3.44 5.30
C VAL A 148 2.65 1.96 5.48
N VAL A 149 2.02 1.38 6.48
CA VAL A 149 2.11 -0.05 6.79
C VAL A 149 0.92 -0.76 6.17
N ALA A 150 1.20 -1.81 5.41
CA ALA A 150 0.15 -2.57 4.74
C ALA A 150 0.55 -4.03 4.61
N SER A 151 -0.37 -4.93 4.84
CA SER A 151 -0.12 -6.37 4.73
C SER A 151 0.40 -6.77 3.34
N VAL A 152 1.07 -7.92 3.27
CA VAL A 152 1.61 -8.44 2.01
C VAL A 152 0.49 -8.66 1.00
N GLN A 153 0.63 -8.14 -0.21
CA GLN A 153 -0.39 -8.26 -1.28
C GLN A 153 -1.77 -7.65 -0.94
N SER A 154 -1.84 -6.69 -0.02
CA SER A 154 -3.07 -6.01 0.39
C SER A 154 -3.49 -4.84 -0.51
N GLY A 155 -2.84 -4.65 -1.67
CA GLY A 155 -3.17 -3.55 -2.58
C GLY A 155 -2.32 -2.29 -2.42
N LYS A 156 -1.15 -2.35 -1.76
CA LYS A 156 -0.20 -1.21 -1.60
C LYS A 156 -0.04 -0.37 -2.88
N THR A 157 0.24 -1.03 -4.00
CA THR A 157 0.44 -0.35 -5.29
C THR A 157 -0.78 0.47 -5.71
N ALA A 158 -1.98 -0.07 -5.55
CA ALA A 158 -3.20 0.66 -5.90
C ALA A 158 -3.45 1.85 -4.97
N ASN A 159 -3.11 1.71 -3.69
CA ASN A 159 -3.20 2.79 -2.72
C ASN A 159 -2.24 3.93 -3.07
N TYR A 160 -0.93 3.65 -3.33
CA TYR A 160 -0.03 4.75 -3.65
C TYR A 160 -0.27 5.35 -5.04
N ILE A 161 -0.85 4.63 -6.02
CA ILE A 161 -1.31 5.26 -7.27
C ILE A 161 -2.46 6.23 -6.98
N GLY A 162 -3.37 5.88 -6.08
CA GLY A 162 -4.41 6.79 -5.59
C GLY A 162 -3.83 8.02 -4.91
N LEU A 163 -2.86 7.83 -4.01
CA LEU A 163 -2.15 8.92 -3.35
C LEU A 163 -1.41 9.83 -4.34
N ILE A 164 -0.68 9.26 -5.29
CA ILE A 164 0.03 9.99 -6.36
C ILE A 164 -0.96 10.82 -7.18
N SER A 165 -2.09 10.25 -7.54
CA SER A 165 -3.14 10.94 -8.31
C SER A 165 -3.69 12.15 -7.56
N ARG A 166 -4.00 11.98 -6.27
CA ARG A 166 -4.46 13.07 -5.40
C ARG A 166 -3.38 14.12 -5.13
N ALA A 167 -2.15 13.69 -4.88
CA ALA A 167 -1.02 14.59 -4.66
C ALA A 167 -0.73 15.45 -5.90
N ALA A 168 -0.82 14.88 -7.10
CA ALA A 168 -0.69 15.61 -8.35
C ALA A 168 -1.80 16.66 -8.52
N ASP A 169 -3.05 16.33 -8.19
CA ASP A 169 -4.18 17.26 -8.19
C ASP A 169 -3.99 18.39 -7.16
N ALA A 170 -3.46 18.05 -5.97
CA ALA A 170 -3.19 18.99 -4.90
C ALA A 170 -1.99 19.94 -5.19
N GLY A 171 -1.12 19.60 -6.15
CA GLY A 171 -0.04 20.49 -6.57
C GLY A 171 1.38 19.96 -6.38
N TYR A 172 1.58 18.68 -5.99
CA TYR A 172 2.88 18.04 -6.06
C TYR A 172 3.31 17.89 -7.52
N ARG A 173 4.50 18.39 -7.85
CA ARG A 173 4.99 18.50 -9.24
C ARG A 173 6.04 17.47 -9.59
N ILE A 174 6.89 17.10 -8.65
CA ILE A 174 7.92 16.08 -8.84
C ILE A 174 7.48 14.84 -8.07
N ILE A 175 7.25 13.75 -8.77
CA ILE A 175 6.81 12.48 -8.19
C ILE A 175 7.85 11.41 -8.53
N ILE A 176 8.46 10.84 -7.50
CA ILE A 176 9.48 9.81 -7.65
C ILE A 176 8.99 8.56 -6.93
N VAL A 177 8.97 7.44 -7.64
CA VAL A 177 8.63 6.13 -7.08
C VAL A 177 9.85 5.24 -7.13
N MET A 178 10.38 4.88 -5.97
CA MET A 178 11.45 3.90 -5.83
C MET A 178 10.85 2.50 -5.73
N ALA A 179 11.04 1.69 -6.76
CA ALA A 179 10.39 0.39 -6.93
C ALA A 179 11.38 -0.77 -6.78
N GLY A 180 11.71 -1.13 -5.54
CA GLY A 180 12.57 -2.27 -5.23
C GLY A 180 13.97 -2.21 -5.85
N VAL A 181 14.73 -3.30 -5.75
CA VAL A 181 16.13 -3.38 -6.25
C VAL A 181 16.24 -4.05 -7.62
N HIS A 182 15.22 -4.79 -8.07
CA HIS A 182 15.23 -5.58 -9.29
C HIS A 182 14.48 -4.90 -10.45
N ASN A 183 15.00 -5.04 -11.67
CA ASN A 183 14.36 -4.48 -12.87
C ASN A 183 12.94 -4.99 -13.08
N VAL A 184 12.66 -6.27 -12.76
CA VAL A 184 11.33 -6.87 -12.92
C VAL A 184 10.30 -6.12 -12.08
N LEU A 185 10.61 -5.84 -10.80
CA LEU A 185 9.72 -5.10 -9.90
C LEU A 185 9.54 -3.66 -10.38
N ARG A 186 10.62 -2.98 -10.79
CA ARG A 186 10.53 -1.63 -11.36
C ARG A 186 9.64 -1.61 -12.61
N ASN A 187 9.81 -2.57 -13.54
CA ASN A 187 9.00 -2.63 -14.76
C ASN A 187 7.52 -2.89 -14.47
N GLN A 188 7.21 -3.74 -13.49
CA GLN A 188 5.83 -3.96 -13.04
C GLN A 188 5.21 -2.70 -12.44
N THR A 189 5.97 -1.99 -11.61
CA THR A 189 5.52 -0.72 -11.00
C THR A 189 5.32 0.35 -12.08
N GLN A 190 6.26 0.47 -13.04
CA GLN A 190 6.14 1.37 -14.18
C GLN A 190 4.84 1.09 -14.95
N ALA A 191 4.59 -0.17 -15.32
CA ALA A 191 3.39 -0.56 -16.06
C ALA A 191 2.10 -0.22 -15.31
N ARG A 192 2.07 -0.43 -13.99
CA ARG A 192 0.89 -0.09 -13.16
C ARG A 192 0.66 1.43 -13.06
N LEU A 193 1.74 2.22 -12.99
CA LEU A 193 1.67 3.69 -13.01
C LEU A 193 1.30 4.24 -14.39
N GLU A 194 1.73 3.60 -15.46
CA GLU A 194 1.29 3.93 -16.80
C GLU A 194 -0.21 3.69 -16.95
N ASP A 195 -0.70 2.52 -16.52
CA ASP A 195 -2.13 2.20 -16.56
C ASP A 195 -2.97 3.09 -15.63
N GLY A 196 -2.50 3.40 -14.42
CA GLY A 196 -3.29 4.06 -13.37
C GLY A 196 -3.12 5.58 -13.31
N PHE A 197 -2.00 6.13 -13.77
CA PHE A 197 -1.69 7.54 -13.59
C PHE A 197 -1.31 8.26 -14.90
N THR A 198 -0.26 7.86 -15.63
CA THR A 198 0.14 8.60 -16.83
C THR A 198 -0.82 8.39 -17.99
N GLY A 199 -1.34 7.21 -18.17
CA GLY A 199 -2.32 6.87 -19.19
C GLY A 199 -1.70 6.57 -20.55
N PHE A 200 -0.40 6.40 -20.65
CA PHE A 200 0.27 6.04 -21.89
C PHE A 200 1.51 5.19 -21.65
N ASN A 201 1.80 4.32 -22.59
CA ASN A 201 3.03 3.56 -22.70
C ASN A 201 3.89 4.14 -23.83
N ILE A 202 5.20 4.17 -23.62
CA ILE A 202 6.19 4.52 -24.66
C ILE A 202 7.00 3.27 -24.94
N GLU A 203 6.77 2.69 -26.12
CA GLU A 203 7.47 1.51 -26.60
C GLU A 203 7.95 1.75 -28.05
N ASN A 204 9.21 1.48 -28.34
CA ASN A 204 9.82 1.69 -29.64
C ASN A 204 9.53 3.09 -30.24
N SER A 205 9.56 4.14 -29.41
CA SER A 205 9.23 5.54 -29.77
C SER A 205 7.75 5.77 -30.16
N THR A 206 6.89 4.78 -29.97
CA THR A 206 5.44 4.90 -30.16
C THR A 206 4.76 5.18 -28.85
N VAL A 207 3.84 6.15 -28.82
CA VAL A 207 3.04 6.49 -27.64
C VAL A 207 1.65 5.90 -27.81
N GLU A 208 1.32 4.93 -26.96
CA GLU A 208 0.02 4.26 -26.97
C GLU A 208 -0.78 4.59 -25.72
N PRO A 209 -2.07 4.97 -25.83
CA PRO A 209 -2.92 5.18 -24.67
C PRO A 209 -3.24 3.85 -23.98
N VAL A 210 -2.95 3.79 -22.67
CA VAL A 210 -3.22 2.62 -21.82
C VAL A 210 -4.04 3.03 -20.61
N GLY A 211 -4.70 2.07 -19.96
CA GLY A 211 -5.42 2.29 -18.73
C GLY A 211 -6.28 3.56 -18.72
N VAL A 212 -5.97 4.47 -17.78
CA VAL A 212 -6.67 5.76 -17.64
C VAL A 212 -6.62 6.64 -18.89
N GLY A 213 -5.64 6.48 -19.74
CA GLY A 213 -5.47 7.27 -20.97
C GLY A 213 -6.39 6.90 -22.11
N LYS A 214 -7.08 5.74 -22.05
CA LYS A 214 -8.08 5.33 -23.04
C LYS A 214 -9.34 6.22 -23.01
N GLY A 215 -9.57 6.94 -21.91
CA GLY A 215 -10.66 7.90 -21.78
C GLY A 215 -10.24 9.33 -22.14
N SER A 216 -10.03 10.19 -21.13
CA SER A 216 -9.61 11.57 -21.31
C SER A 216 -8.09 11.71 -21.33
N GLN A 217 -7.55 12.43 -22.30
CA GLN A 217 -6.13 12.77 -22.43
C GLN A 217 -5.87 14.28 -22.27
N ALA A 218 -6.80 15.01 -21.65
CA ALA A 218 -6.73 16.46 -21.53
C ALA A 218 -5.50 16.94 -20.75
N ARG A 219 -5.08 16.18 -19.72
CA ARG A 219 -3.88 16.45 -18.93
C ARG A 219 -3.04 15.18 -18.88
N ARG A 220 -1.72 15.31 -19.07
CA ARG A 220 -0.80 14.17 -19.14
C ARG A 220 0.42 14.44 -18.28
N PRO A 221 0.68 13.61 -17.26
CA PRO A 221 1.95 13.64 -16.54
C PRO A 221 3.13 13.42 -17.50
N ILE A 222 4.26 14.02 -17.21
CA ILE A 222 5.49 13.84 -17.97
C ILE A 222 6.21 12.61 -17.44
N ALA A 223 6.18 11.50 -18.19
CA ALA A 223 6.90 10.29 -17.85
C ALA A 223 8.39 10.45 -18.14
N CYS A 224 9.20 10.46 -17.07
CA CYS A 224 10.66 10.57 -17.17
C CYS A 224 11.33 9.22 -17.36
N THR A 225 10.64 8.12 -17.08
CA THR A 225 11.07 6.72 -17.23
C THR A 225 10.07 5.93 -18.07
N SER A 226 10.46 4.76 -18.56
CA SER A 226 9.59 3.85 -19.31
C SER A 226 9.78 2.40 -18.87
N ARG A 227 8.97 1.47 -19.37
CA ARG A 227 9.16 0.02 -19.12
C ARG A 227 10.51 -0.48 -19.58
N GLU A 228 11.00 0.04 -20.69
CA GLU A 228 12.26 -0.40 -21.31
C GLU A 228 13.49 0.16 -20.59
N ALA A 229 13.38 1.39 -20.06
CA ALA A 229 14.53 2.11 -19.53
C ALA A 229 14.22 2.80 -18.19
N ASP A 230 15.14 2.62 -17.23
CA ASP A 230 15.28 3.44 -16.03
C ASP A 230 15.77 4.85 -16.43
N PHE A 231 15.81 5.77 -15.48
CA PHE A 231 16.35 7.10 -15.76
C PHE A 231 17.84 7.00 -16.14
N SER A 232 18.19 7.58 -17.29
CA SER A 232 19.53 7.50 -17.86
C SER A 232 19.99 8.84 -18.42
N THR A 233 21.29 8.93 -18.71
CA THR A 233 21.87 10.15 -19.33
C THR A 233 21.21 10.50 -20.66
N GLU A 234 20.83 9.51 -21.47
CA GLU A 234 20.12 9.71 -22.75
C GLU A 234 18.73 10.29 -22.48
N ARG A 235 18.03 9.75 -21.48
CA ARG A 235 16.70 10.25 -21.09
C ARG A 235 16.80 11.66 -20.51
N ALA A 236 17.78 11.94 -19.68
CA ALA A 236 18.07 13.26 -19.17
C ALA A 236 18.29 14.31 -20.29
N LYS A 237 19.01 13.91 -21.36
CA LYS A 237 19.22 14.77 -22.53
C LYS A 237 17.91 15.00 -23.31
N ALA A 238 17.07 13.98 -23.48
CA ALA A 238 15.79 14.11 -24.15
C ALA A 238 14.81 15.06 -23.41
N LEU A 239 14.92 15.13 -22.08
CA LEU A 239 14.08 15.98 -21.24
C LEU A 239 14.63 17.41 -21.02
N ARG A 240 15.80 17.75 -21.59
CA ARG A 240 16.44 19.09 -21.38
C ARG A 240 15.57 20.27 -21.80
N CYS A 241 14.69 20.08 -22.77
CA CYS A 241 13.81 21.12 -23.27
C CYS A 241 12.51 21.26 -22.45
N ILE A 242 12.28 20.37 -21.47
CA ILE A 242 11.08 20.37 -20.65
C ILE A 242 11.50 20.60 -19.20
N GLN A 243 11.29 21.82 -18.69
CA GLN A 243 11.65 22.16 -17.31
C GLN A 243 10.41 22.04 -16.40
N PRO A 244 10.56 21.49 -15.20
CA PRO A 244 9.46 21.41 -14.24
C PRO A 244 8.83 22.76 -13.88
N THR A 245 9.59 23.83 -13.97
CA THR A 245 9.13 25.21 -13.70
C THR A 245 8.25 25.80 -14.83
N GLN A 246 8.25 25.20 -16.01
CA GLN A 246 7.55 25.73 -17.19
C GLN A 246 6.21 25.03 -17.47
N THR A 247 5.84 24.04 -16.71
CA THR A 247 4.60 23.28 -16.89
C THR A 247 3.88 23.04 -15.57
N ASN A 248 2.56 22.96 -15.63
CA ASN A 248 1.74 22.58 -14.48
C ASN A 248 1.55 21.06 -14.38
N GLU A 249 2.02 20.27 -15.36
CA GLU A 249 1.88 18.83 -15.33
C GLU A 249 2.95 18.19 -14.44
N PRO A 250 2.60 17.14 -13.66
CA PRO A 250 3.56 16.47 -12.79
C PRO A 250 4.58 15.64 -13.59
N PHE A 251 5.81 15.59 -13.09
CA PHE A 251 6.87 14.72 -13.58
C PHE A 251 6.89 13.42 -12.80
N LEU A 252 6.88 12.29 -13.50
CA LEU A 252 6.93 10.97 -12.88
C LEU A 252 8.25 10.26 -13.21
N PHE A 253 8.96 9.87 -12.15
CA PHE A 253 10.13 9.00 -12.21
C PHE A 253 9.82 7.68 -11.52
N VAL A 254 10.03 6.56 -12.19
CA VAL A 254 9.96 5.23 -11.60
C VAL A 254 11.33 4.59 -11.68
N VAL A 255 12.05 4.60 -10.56
CA VAL A 255 13.44 4.20 -10.49
C VAL A 255 13.64 3.00 -9.58
N LYS A 256 14.60 2.16 -9.90
CA LYS A 256 15.03 1.13 -8.95
C LYS A 256 15.94 1.72 -7.87
N LYS A 257 16.00 1.08 -6.72
CA LYS A 257 16.92 1.41 -5.63
C LYS A 257 18.35 1.03 -6.01
N ASN A 258 18.92 1.82 -6.92
CA ASN A 258 20.26 1.66 -7.46
C ASN A 258 20.98 3.00 -7.45
N SER A 259 22.19 3.02 -6.90
CA SER A 259 22.96 4.24 -6.72
C SER A 259 23.21 5.02 -8.03
N LYS A 260 23.40 4.35 -9.17
CA LYS A 260 23.64 5.03 -10.44
C LYS A 260 22.38 5.76 -10.93
N SER A 261 21.23 5.09 -10.90
CA SER A 261 19.95 5.69 -11.34
C SER A 261 19.55 6.86 -10.44
N LEU A 262 19.66 6.69 -9.11
CA LEU A 262 19.36 7.77 -8.16
C LEU A 262 20.27 8.98 -8.36
N GLN A 263 21.57 8.76 -8.57
CA GLN A 263 22.51 9.85 -8.81
C GLN A 263 22.16 10.65 -10.06
N GLN A 264 21.78 9.98 -11.14
CA GLN A 264 21.38 10.63 -12.40
C GLN A 264 20.08 11.46 -12.24
N VAL A 265 19.14 10.99 -11.42
CA VAL A 265 17.92 11.76 -11.10
C VAL A 265 18.26 13.00 -10.30
N ILE A 266 19.10 12.88 -9.26
CA ILE A 266 19.55 14.01 -8.44
C ILE A 266 20.23 15.07 -9.30
N GLU A 267 21.22 14.68 -10.11
CA GLU A 267 21.96 15.58 -10.99
C GLU A 267 21.04 16.30 -12.00
N TRP A 268 20.05 15.61 -12.55
CA TRP A 268 19.10 16.22 -13.48
C TRP A 268 18.16 17.20 -12.80
N LEU A 269 17.64 16.86 -11.60
CA LEU A 269 16.75 17.71 -10.83
C LEU A 269 17.46 18.96 -10.33
N ASP A 270 18.71 18.84 -9.89
CA ASP A 270 19.54 19.97 -9.49
C ASP A 270 19.81 20.92 -10.68
N ALA A 271 20.20 20.37 -11.81
CA ALA A 271 20.45 21.13 -13.03
C ALA A 271 19.19 21.79 -13.64
N SER A 272 17.99 21.31 -13.31
CA SER A 272 16.73 21.85 -13.81
C SER A 272 16.11 22.95 -12.93
N ASN A 273 16.80 23.40 -11.88
CA ASN A 273 16.31 24.37 -10.89
C ASN A 273 14.92 24.02 -10.33
N SER A 274 14.75 22.76 -9.95
CA SER A 274 13.45 22.23 -9.50
C SER A 274 13.22 22.35 -7.99
N GLN A 275 14.11 23.02 -7.24
CA GLN A 275 14.16 23.02 -5.77
C GLN A 275 12.88 23.58 -5.13
N ASP A 276 12.20 24.51 -5.80
CA ASP A 276 10.94 25.10 -5.31
C ASP A 276 9.69 24.31 -5.70
N GLN A 277 9.83 23.27 -6.53
CA GLN A 277 8.71 22.42 -6.90
C GLN A 277 8.44 21.38 -5.80
N PRO A 278 7.17 21.22 -5.34
CA PRO A 278 6.87 20.22 -4.32
C PRO A 278 7.19 18.79 -4.78
N LEU A 279 8.01 18.09 -4.00
CA LEU A 279 8.43 16.71 -4.21
C LEU A 279 7.56 15.74 -3.40
N LEU A 280 7.05 14.69 -4.05
CA LEU A 280 6.56 13.47 -3.42
C LEU A 280 7.49 12.30 -3.78
N LEU A 281 8.12 11.72 -2.79
CA LEU A 281 8.96 10.54 -2.92
C LEU A 281 8.24 9.34 -2.28
N ILE A 282 7.78 8.40 -3.10
CA ILE A 282 7.24 7.11 -2.67
C ILE A 282 8.35 6.08 -2.65
N ASP A 283 8.52 5.41 -1.53
CA ASP A 283 9.51 4.36 -1.35
C ASP A 283 8.80 3.01 -1.13
N ASP A 284 8.62 2.24 -2.19
CA ASP A 284 8.03 0.90 -2.11
C ASP A 284 9.06 -0.10 -1.56
N GLU A 285 8.64 -0.98 -0.64
CA GLU A 285 9.54 -1.81 0.17
C GLU A 285 10.57 -0.96 0.94
N ALA A 286 10.11 0.04 1.70
CA ALA A 286 10.96 0.99 2.40
C ALA A 286 11.87 0.34 3.47
N ASP A 287 11.55 -0.86 3.93
CA ASP A 287 12.38 -1.70 4.80
C ASP A 287 13.59 -2.33 4.08
N ASN A 288 13.64 -2.27 2.74
CA ASN A 288 14.69 -2.88 1.92
C ASN A 288 15.54 -1.83 1.19
N ALA A 289 16.86 -1.88 1.38
CA ALA A 289 17.89 -1.05 0.77
C ALA A 289 17.87 0.45 1.14
N SER A 290 16.73 1.00 1.61
CA SER A 290 16.60 2.39 2.02
C SER A 290 17.12 2.64 3.43
N ILE A 291 17.12 1.61 4.27
CA ILE A 291 17.58 1.67 5.65
C ILE A 291 19.12 1.74 5.72
N ASN A 292 19.62 2.51 6.68
CA ASN A 292 21.07 2.53 6.95
C ASN A 292 21.52 1.30 7.75
N GLY A 293 21.76 0.18 7.08
CA GLY A 293 22.25 -1.07 7.68
C GLY A 293 23.69 -1.01 8.23
N LYS A 294 24.40 0.12 8.09
CA LYS A 294 25.74 0.33 8.65
C LYS A 294 25.71 0.98 10.03
N TYR A 295 24.53 1.39 10.51
CA TYR A 295 24.41 2.05 11.81
C TYR A 295 24.93 1.15 12.94
N LYS A 296 25.87 1.69 13.73
CA LYS A 296 26.40 1.07 14.97
C LYS A 296 26.16 2.04 16.12
N LEU A 297 25.43 1.63 17.13
CA LEU A 297 25.14 2.42 18.32
C LEU A 297 26.39 3.03 18.99
N GLU A 298 27.54 2.37 18.87
CA GLU A 298 28.81 2.78 19.49
C GLU A 298 29.52 3.93 18.76
N LYS A 299 29.15 4.22 17.51
CA LYS A 299 29.74 5.28 16.71
C LYS A 299 28.63 6.18 16.19
N ARG A 300 28.41 7.32 16.81
CA ARG A 300 27.41 8.33 16.41
C ARG A 300 27.68 8.95 15.03
N GLU A 301 28.83 8.73 14.46
CA GLU A 301 29.25 9.14 13.11
C GLU A 301 29.28 7.90 12.20
N ASN A 302 28.16 7.56 11.61
CA ASN A 302 28.10 6.50 10.62
C ASN A 302 27.77 7.07 9.25
N GLU A 303 28.69 6.91 8.32
CA GLU A 303 28.38 7.12 6.90
C GLU A 303 27.16 6.27 6.54
N PRO A 304 26.11 6.88 5.96
CA PRO A 304 24.95 6.13 5.52
C PRO A 304 25.33 5.12 4.43
N THR A 305 24.50 4.12 4.23
CA THR A 305 24.60 3.33 3.00
C THR A 305 24.41 4.26 1.80
N LYS A 306 25.03 3.92 0.67
CA LYS A 306 25.02 4.81 -0.50
C LYS A 306 23.61 5.18 -0.96
N ILE A 307 22.66 4.23 -0.90
CA ILE A 307 21.27 4.47 -1.29
C ILE A 307 20.56 5.36 -0.25
N ASN A 308 20.72 5.08 1.05
CA ASN A 308 20.17 5.92 2.12
C ASN A 308 20.65 7.37 2.01
N GLY A 309 21.97 7.57 1.86
CA GLY A 309 22.55 8.92 1.68
C GLY A 309 22.00 9.64 0.44
N GLN A 310 21.84 8.95 -0.68
CA GLN A 310 21.28 9.53 -1.89
C GLN A 310 19.79 9.91 -1.73
N ILE A 311 18.99 9.09 -1.02
CA ILE A 311 17.60 9.44 -0.71
C ILE A 311 17.54 10.71 0.14
N ARG A 312 18.37 10.79 1.17
CA ARG A 312 18.47 11.97 2.05
C ARG A 312 18.90 13.21 1.28
N ASN A 313 19.91 13.11 0.42
CA ASN A 313 20.35 14.19 -0.45
C ASN A 313 19.24 14.64 -1.42
N LEU A 314 18.48 13.70 -1.96
CA LEU A 314 17.32 14.01 -2.81
C LEU A 314 16.27 14.81 -2.05
N LEU A 315 15.95 14.45 -0.81
CA LEU A 315 15.00 15.19 0.02
C LEU A 315 15.52 16.58 0.37
N ASN A 316 16.81 16.71 0.66
CA ASN A 316 17.44 17.99 1.00
C ASN A 316 17.59 18.95 -0.20
N LEU A 317 17.52 18.43 -1.43
CA LEU A 317 17.56 19.25 -2.64
C LEU A 317 16.31 20.13 -2.77
N PHE A 318 15.18 19.76 -2.17
CA PHE A 318 13.90 20.45 -2.34
C PHE A 318 13.52 21.25 -1.10
N ASN A 319 13.01 22.46 -1.32
CA ASN A 319 12.44 23.29 -0.27
C ASN A 319 11.13 22.69 0.29
N LYS A 320 10.43 21.87 -0.52
CA LYS A 320 9.15 21.24 -0.18
C LYS A 320 9.23 19.77 -0.55
N ALA A 321 9.41 18.89 0.43
CA ALA A 321 9.55 17.46 0.23
C ALA A 321 8.68 16.63 1.17
N CYS A 322 7.98 15.64 0.60
CA CYS A 322 7.34 14.55 1.35
C CYS A 322 7.94 13.21 0.95
N TYR A 323 8.39 12.47 1.94
CA TYR A 323 8.80 11.06 1.82
C TYR A 323 7.72 10.19 2.42
N VAL A 324 7.22 9.21 1.68
CA VAL A 324 6.24 8.23 2.14
C VAL A 324 6.75 6.83 1.84
N GLY A 325 7.23 6.15 2.87
CA GLY A 325 7.63 4.74 2.80
C GLY A 325 6.41 3.83 2.81
N TYR A 326 6.41 2.79 1.99
CA TYR A 326 5.42 1.71 1.99
C TYR A 326 6.11 0.41 2.34
N THR A 327 5.62 -0.30 3.36
CA THR A 327 6.17 -1.59 3.76
C THR A 327 5.11 -2.52 4.34
N ALA A 328 5.38 -3.83 4.32
CA ALA A 328 4.63 -4.84 5.08
C ALA A 328 5.33 -5.23 6.38
N THR A 329 6.61 -4.85 6.53
CA THR A 329 7.49 -5.23 7.65
C THR A 329 8.14 -3.98 8.26
N PRO A 330 7.39 -3.17 9.03
CA PRO A 330 7.81 -1.82 9.45
C PRO A 330 8.94 -1.80 10.48
N PHE A 331 9.34 -2.96 11.02
CA PHE A 331 10.28 -3.04 12.15
C PHE A 331 11.58 -2.29 11.90
N ALA A 332 12.18 -2.45 10.71
CA ALA A 332 13.42 -1.78 10.38
C ALA A 332 13.27 -0.26 10.28
N ASN A 333 12.11 0.22 9.83
CA ASN A 333 11.83 1.66 9.68
C ASN A 333 11.58 2.35 11.01
N VAL A 334 10.84 1.71 11.93
CA VAL A 334 10.51 2.29 13.25
C VAL A 334 11.67 2.19 14.25
N LEU A 335 12.68 1.37 13.96
CA LEU A 335 13.90 1.25 14.76
C LEU A 335 15.03 2.16 14.27
N ILE A 336 14.83 2.98 13.24
CA ILE A 336 15.77 4.04 12.87
C ILE A 336 15.89 5.02 14.03
N ASP A 337 17.08 5.40 14.41
CA ASP A 337 17.31 6.38 15.47
C ASP A 337 16.87 7.79 14.98
N PRO A 338 15.82 8.38 15.59
CA PRO A 338 15.31 9.69 15.18
C PRO A 338 16.27 10.85 15.43
N SER A 339 17.30 10.65 16.28
CA SER A 339 18.30 11.67 16.60
C SER A 339 19.43 11.78 15.57
N VAL A 340 19.47 10.86 14.59
CA VAL A 340 20.50 10.90 13.54
C VAL A 340 20.24 12.06 12.61
N ASP A 341 21.11 13.05 12.71
CA ASP A 341 21.18 14.22 11.84
C ASP A 341 22.64 14.50 11.49
N SER A 342 22.97 14.76 10.25
CA SER A 342 24.32 15.03 9.81
C SER A 342 24.37 16.24 8.89
N ASP A 343 25.45 17.02 8.95
CA ASP A 343 25.63 18.22 8.13
C ASP A 343 25.56 17.92 6.62
N GLU A 344 26.00 16.71 6.22
CA GLU A 344 26.08 16.32 4.80
C GLU A 344 24.76 15.74 4.28
N TYR A 345 24.05 14.91 5.10
CA TYR A 345 22.87 14.16 4.64
C TYR A 345 21.59 14.58 5.34
N GLY A 346 21.63 15.45 6.35
CA GLY A 346 20.49 15.82 7.17
C GLY A 346 19.95 14.67 8.02
N LYS A 347 18.66 14.71 8.37
CA LYS A 347 17.98 13.69 9.19
C LYS A 347 17.81 12.37 8.45
N ASP A 348 17.92 11.24 9.15
CA ASP A 348 17.65 9.92 8.60
C ASP A 348 16.15 9.71 8.28
N LEU A 349 15.81 8.59 7.65
CA LEU A 349 14.47 8.28 7.12
C LEU A 349 13.49 7.75 8.17
N PHE A 350 13.69 8.09 9.44
CA PHE A 350 12.72 7.81 10.49
C PHE A 350 11.36 8.46 10.14
N PRO A 351 10.23 7.75 10.25
CA PRO A 351 8.91 8.29 9.94
C PRO A 351 8.42 9.25 11.04
N SER A 352 9.07 10.40 11.14
CA SER A 352 8.88 11.36 12.24
C SER A 352 7.52 12.05 12.25
N ASN A 353 6.82 12.11 11.11
CA ASN A 353 5.60 12.89 11.01
C ASN A 353 4.33 12.06 11.05
N PHE A 354 4.32 10.88 10.44
CA PHE A 354 3.17 9.99 10.54
C PHE A 354 3.49 8.52 10.24
N ILE A 355 2.70 7.63 10.85
CA ILE A 355 2.60 6.22 10.48
C ILE A 355 1.12 5.93 10.26
N TYR A 356 0.78 5.44 9.08
CA TYR A 356 -0.59 5.10 8.68
C TYR A 356 -0.69 3.62 8.34
N THR A 357 -1.67 2.92 8.90
CA THR A 357 -1.88 1.50 8.59
C THR A 357 -3.08 1.33 7.68
N LEU A 358 -2.87 0.71 6.51
CA LEU A 358 -3.95 0.36 5.60
C LEU A 358 -4.80 -0.76 6.20
N GLU A 359 -6.12 -0.62 6.12
CA GLU A 359 -7.03 -1.68 6.53
C GLU A 359 -6.98 -2.86 5.56
N GLU A 360 -7.02 -4.05 6.13
CA GLU A 360 -7.13 -5.29 5.36
C GLU A 360 -8.58 -5.48 4.90
N SER A 361 -8.77 -5.90 3.65
CA SER A 361 -10.07 -6.33 3.16
C SER A 361 -10.59 -7.52 3.99
N SER A 362 -11.90 -7.60 4.23
CA SER A 362 -12.53 -8.76 4.89
C SER A 362 -12.19 -10.09 4.23
N ASP A 363 -11.98 -10.08 2.91
CA ASP A 363 -11.63 -11.26 2.12
C ASP A 363 -10.13 -11.56 2.10
N TYR A 364 -9.31 -10.70 2.69
CA TYR A 364 -7.87 -10.89 2.74
C TYR A 364 -7.50 -12.15 3.52
N PHE A 365 -6.71 -13.03 2.90
CA PHE A 365 -6.20 -14.26 3.51
C PHE A 365 -4.73 -14.06 3.86
N GLY A 366 -4.49 -13.43 5.01
CA GLY A 366 -3.16 -13.07 5.50
C GLY A 366 -2.69 -13.92 6.68
N ALA A 367 -1.64 -13.41 7.34
CA ALA A 367 -0.97 -14.09 8.44
C ALA A 367 -1.94 -14.49 9.58
N LYS A 368 -2.87 -13.62 9.94
CA LYS A 368 -3.87 -13.89 10.98
C LYS A 368 -4.74 -15.10 10.64
N LYS A 369 -5.20 -15.25 9.39
CA LYS A 369 -6.00 -16.41 8.97
C LYS A 369 -5.16 -17.70 8.87
N VAL A 370 -3.85 -17.58 8.58
CA VAL A 370 -2.92 -18.70 8.46
C VAL A 370 -2.46 -19.20 9.82
N PHE A 371 -2.07 -18.29 10.71
CA PHE A 371 -1.40 -18.61 11.97
C PHE A 371 -2.30 -18.47 13.21
N GLY A 372 -3.44 -17.78 13.08
CA GLY A 372 -4.31 -17.40 14.21
C GLY A 372 -3.85 -16.11 14.88
N ASP A 373 -4.53 -15.73 15.95
CA ASP A 373 -4.09 -14.67 16.85
C ASP A 373 -3.00 -15.17 17.81
N TYR A 374 -2.25 -14.25 18.40
CA TYR A 374 -1.17 -14.57 19.33
C TYR A 374 -1.67 -15.42 20.52
N ASP A 375 -2.87 -15.12 21.01
CA ASP A 375 -3.49 -15.83 22.14
C ASP A 375 -4.22 -17.11 21.73
N GLU A 376 -4.58 -17.24 20.43
CA GLU A 376 -5.28 -18.42 19.87
C GLU A 376 -4.62 -18.85 18.55
N PRO A 377 -3.41 -19.43 18.59
CA PRO A 377 -2.72 -19.86 17.38
C PRO A 377 -3.46 -21.03 16.71
N THR A 378 -3.50 -21.04 15.40
CA THR A 378 -4.08 -22.13 14.60
C THR A 378 -3.01 -22.83 13.76
N HIS A 379 -3.10 -24.13 13.63
CA HIS A 379 -2.22 -24.94 12.78
C HIS A 379 -2.96 -25.55 11.58
N LYS A 380 -4.20 -25.13 11.31
CA LYS A 380 -5.03 -25.71 10.23
C LYS A 380 -4.35 -25.64 8.84
N HIS A 381 -3.59 -24.59 8.58
CA HIS A 381 -2.93 -24.34 7.31
C HIS A 381 -1.43 -24.67 7.30
N LEU A 382 -0.91 -25.16 8.44
CA LEU A 382 0.51 -25.46 8.61
C LEU A 382 0.74 -26.98 8.60
N ARG A 383 1.89 -27.37 8.07
CA ARG A 383 2.42 -28.73 8.19
C ARG A 383 3.90 -28.63 8.54
N PHE A 384 4.29 -29.27 9.61
CA PHE A 384 5.71 -29.42 9.96
C PHE A 384 6.37 -30.41 9.00
N ILE A 385 7.59 -30.09 8.59
CA ILE A 385 8.44 -30.90 7.70
C ILE A 385 9.65 -31.32 8.53
N ASP A 386 9.84 -32.62 8.68
CA ASP A 386 10.90 -33.21 9.49
C ASP A 386 11.88 -34.08 8.68
N ASP A 387 11.61 -34.26 7.39
CA ASP A 387 12.39 -35.08 6.48
C ASP A 387 13.27 -34.27 5.49
N ALA A 388 13.34 -32.96 5.66
CA ALA A 388 14.08 -32.09 4.73
C ALA A 388 15.60 -32.13 4.96
N ASP A 389 16.04 -32.18 6.22
CA ASP A 389 17.47 -32.14 6.58
C ASP A 389 18.24 -33.35 6.08
N ASP A 390 17.55 -34.52 5.94
CA ASP A 390 18.14 -35.74 5.39
C ASP A 390 18.54 -35.63 3.92
N VAL A 391 17.88 -34.70 3.19
CA VAL A 391 18.04 -34.55 1.74
C VAL A 391 18.73 -33.22 1.40
N LEU A 392 18.48 -32.18 2.17
CA LEU A 392 19.05 -30.85 1.95
C LEU A 392 19.57 -30.28 3.28
N PRO A 393 20.85 -30.53 3.64
CA PRO A 393 21.43 -30.04 4.87
C PRO A 393 21.34 -28.53 5.01
N ALA A 394 21.03 -28.02 6.21
CA ALA A 394 20.86 -26.58 6.48
C ALA A 394 22.08 -25.74 6.07
N LYS A 395 23.29 -26.31 6.10
CA LYS A 395 24.54 -25.68 5.66
C LYS A 395 25.08 -26.33 4.37
N HIS A 396 24.32 -26.30 3.29
CA HIS A 396 24.78 -26.75 1.99
C HIS A 396 25.44 -25.63 1.19
N LYS A 397 26.25 -25.98 0.19
CA LYS A 397 26.86 -25.05 -0.76
C LYS A 397 25.98 -24.94 -2.02
N SER A 398 26.22 -23.89 -2.82
CA SER A 398 25.53 -23.71 -4.11
C SER A 398 25.73 -24.87 -5.10
N SER A 399 26.79 -25.64 -4.95
CA SER A 399 27.11 -26.83 -5.76
C SER A 399 26.50 -28.13 -5.24
N PHE A 400 25.70 -28.06 -4.18
CA PHE A 400 25.07 -29.26 -3.61
C PHE A 400 23.83 -29.63 -4.43
N GLU A 401 23.79 -30.85 -4.93
CA GLU A 401 22.66 -31.41 -5.67
C GLU A 401 21.98 -32.49 -4.81
N PRO A 402 20.72 -32.28 -4.41
CA PRO A 402 20.00 -33.31 -3.67
C PRO A 402 19.72 -34.50 -4.58
N PHE A 403 19.99 -35.70 -4.10
CA PHE A 403 19.83 -36.98 -4.85
C PHE A 403 18.38 -37.45 -4.92
N MET A 404 17.49 -36.94 -4.07
CA MET A 404 16.07 -37.28 -4.03
C MET A 404 15.24 -36.12 -3.49
N LEU A 405 13.93 -36.19 -3.69
CA LEU A 405 12.98 -35.28 -3.08
C LEU A 405 12.45 -35.81 -1.76
N PRO A 406 12.33 -35.01 -0.69
CA PRO A 406 11.69 -35.40 0.56
C PRO A 406 10.28 -35.94 0.33
N LEU A 407 9.86 -36.89 1.16
CA LEU A 407 8.50 -37.48 1.06
C LEU A 407 7.43 -36.41 1.35
N SER A 408 7.69 -35.51 2.28
CA SER A 408 6.83 -34.37 2.59
C SER A 408 6.61 -33.47 1.36
N LEU A 409 7.66 -33.17 0.60
CA LEU A 409 7.55 -32.34 -0.63
C LEU A 409 6.76 -33.10 -1.72
N LYS A 410 6.97 -34.42 -1.88
CA LYS A 410 6.17 -35.24 -2.80
C LYS A 410 4.68 -35.21 -2.42
N ALA A 411 4.39 -35.30 -1.12
CA ALA A 411 3.02 -35.25 -0.61
C ALA A 411 2.41 -33.82 -0.85
N ALA A 412 3.17 -32.76 -0.64
CA ALA A 412 2.72 -31.40 -0.90
C ALA A 412 2.40 -31.18 -2.38
N ILE A 413 3.27 -31.65 -3.31
CA ILE A 413 3.03 -31.57 -4.75
C ILE A 413 1.74 -32.34 -5.14
N ARG A 414 1.56 -33.56 -4.64
CA ARG A 414 0.34 -34.31 -4.89
C ARG A 414 -0.92 -33.63 -4.37
N THR A 415 -0.85 -33.05 -3.17
CA THR A 415 -1.95 -32.26 -2.58
C THR A 415 -2.28 -31.06 -3.43
N PHE A 416 -1.28 -30.34 -3.90
CA PHE A 416 -1.47 -29.19 -4.80
C PHE A 416 -2.16 -29.57 -6.12
N VAL A 417 -1.72 -30.68 -6.76
CA VAL A 417 -2.33 -31.17 -8.01
C VAL A 417 -3.78 -31.58 -7.76
N LEU A 418 -4.06 -32.33 -6.70
CA LEU A 418 -5.43 -32.74 -6.36
C LEU A 418 -6.33 -31.54 -6.05
N ALA A 419 -5.86 -30.61 -5.24
CA ALA A 419 -6.61 -29.39 -4.91
C ALA A 419 -6.91 -28.54 -6.16
N THR A 420 -5.93 -28.41 -7.05
CA THR A 420 -6.11 -27.69 -8.33
C THR A 420 -7.12 -28.40 -9.22
N THR A 421 -7.06 -29.72 -9.32
CA THR A 421 -8.01 -30.53 -10.09
C THR A 421 -9.44 -30.38 -9.56
N ILE A 422 -9.63 -30.50 -8.23
CA ILE A 422 -10.94 -30.30 -7.59
C ILE A 422 -11.47 -28.90 -7.85
N LYS A 423 -10.61 -27.89 -7.73
CA LYS A 423 -10.96 -26.49 -8.00
C LYS A 423 -11.38 -26.29 -9.47
N THR A 424 -10.65 -26.87 -10.40
CA THR A 424 -10.98 -26.83 -11.84
C THR A 424 -12.33 -27.49 -12.13
N LEU A 425 -12.61 -28.64 -11.52
CA LEU A 425 -13.90 -29.32 -11.69
C LEU A 425 -15.08 -28.54 -11.11
N ARG A 426 -14.88 -27.80 -10.02
CA ARG A 426 -15.95 -27.02 -9.35
C ARG A 426 -16.20 -25.66 -10.01
N PHE A 427 -15.17 -24.99 -10.47
CA PHE A 427 -15.22 -23.56 -10.86
C PHE A 427 -14.79 -23.29 -12.30
N GLY A 428 -14.44 -24.33 -13.08
CA GLY A 428 -13.93 -24.17 -14.44
C GLY A 428 -12.44 -23.86 -14.50
N THR A 429 -11.97 -23.38 -15.64
CA THR A 429 -10.53 -23.16 -15.92
C THR A 429 -10.08 -21.70 -15.82
N ASN A 430 -10.97 -20.76 -15.48
CA ASN A 430 -10.69 -19.33 -15.48
C ASN A 430 -9.92 -18.82 -14.24
N PHE A 431 -9.06 -19.63 -13.66
CA PHE A 431 -8.22 -19.23 -12.54
C PHE A 431 -6.83 -19.87 -12.62
N HIS A 432 -5.87 -19.22 -12.00
CA HIS A 432 -4.52 -19.74 -11.85
C HIS A 432 -4.32 -20.36 -10.47
N SER A 433 -3.57 -21.46 -10.40
CA SER A 433 -3.08 -22.03 -9.16
C SER A 433 -1.57 -22.10 -9.24
N THR A 434 -0.88 -21.63 -8.22
CA THR A 434 0.57 -21.61 -8.15
C THR A 434 1.05 -22.27 -6.86
N MET A 435 2.18 -22.94 -6.92
CA MET A 435 2.89 -23.51 -5.78
C MET A 435 4.32 -22.96 -5.81
N MET A 436 4.76 -22.40 -4.69
CA MET A 436 6.15 -21.96 -4.53
C MET A 436 6.87 -22.96 -3.63
N VAL A 437 8.04 -23.42 -4.06
CA VAL A 437 8.96 -24.24 -3.27
C VAL A 437 10.20 -23.40 -3.02
N ASN A 438 10.45 -23.05 -1.77
CA ASN A 438 11.60 -22.23 -1.36
C ASN A 438 12.34 -22.96 -0.23
N VAL A 439 13.34 -23.73 -0.59
CA VAL A 439 14.09 -24.60 0.32
C VAL A 439 15.58 -24.29 0.39
N SER A 440 16.08 -23.38 -0.46
CA SER A 440 17.48 -23.02 -0.53
C SER A 440 17.67 -21.53 -0.83
N PRO A 441 18.68 -20.85 -0.26
CA PRO A 441 19.05 -19.49 -0.62
C PRO A 441 19.79 -19.42 -1.97
N TYR A 442 20.17 -20.53 -2.54
CA TYR A 442 20.88 -20.61 -3.81
C TYR A 442 19.91 -20.85 -4.97
N THR A 443 20.13 -20.15 -6.07
CA THR A 443 19.51 -20.45 -7.36
C THR A 443 20.45 -21.34 -8.18
N LEU A 444 19.89 -22.36 -8.79
CA LEU A 444 20.61 -23.20 -9.76
C LEU A 444 20.86 -22.42 -11.04
#